data_3e4956a222e8d65e536c83ddf2718326
#
_entry.id   3e4956a222e8d65e536c83ddf2718326
#
_cell.length_a   1.000
_cell.length_b   1.000
_cell.length_c   1.000
_cell.angle_alpha   90.00
_cell.angle_beta   90.00
_cell.angle_gamma   90.00
#
_symmetry.space_group_name_H-M   'P 1'
#
loop_
_entity.id
_entity.type
_entity.pdbx_description
1 polymer ?
#
loop_
_entity_poly.entity_id
_entity_poly.type
_entity_poly.pdbx_seq_one_letter_code
_entity_poly.pdbx_strand_id
1 'polypeptide(L)'
;MGQAAKNEIEIGVVLQGGGALGAYEFGAIIALLELMDAIDVPGRKVSLVAVTGVSIGAINAACVVGAKDRTDARRRLRALWTELTLETPSYWWAGASRDLALLGVPGFYTPRRDVWNVFNWTNYYDTEPMLGTLKKHVDFDSLNASKTAFVVTAVDVASGELARFRNHPHKKEAKTEIGPRHVLASGSLPPGFPATPINGINFWDGGIVDNTPLGDAIEAFSGSGDVDRILVVMNLFRKSRALPKNMIEVNDRLDELRYGNRLRQDREHAHTINELVQTIEELAAVIPAGSLEPELEARMVDAGRFKVLDAITDVDLADPDLMAEAGLPLSSEESGAFRDFSADAIKRRHDIGYKLAHLKLNKLFEAHGLLPAH
;
A
#
# COMPACT_ATOMS: atom_id res chain seq x y z
N MET A 1 -21.88 -24.15 3.57
CA MET A 1 -21.20 -24.89 2.50
C MET A 1 -20.31 -23.86 1.81
N GLY A 2 -18.99 -23.98 1.89
CA GLY A 2 -18.09 -23.07 1.20
C GLY A 2 -18.29 -23.17 -0.32
N GLN A 3 -18.36 -22.03 -0.99
CA GLN A 3 -18.39 -21.98 -2.44
C GLN A 3 -17.06 -22.54 -2.95
N ALA A 4 -17.09 -23.44 -3.94
CA ALA A 4 -15.84 -23.95 -4.52
C ALA A 4 -15.06 -22.78 -5.13
N ALA A 5 -13.76 -22.73 -4.84
CA ALA A 5 -12.89 -21.68 -5.38
C ALA A 5 -12.94 -21.69 -6.91
N LYS A 6 -13.04 -20.50 -7.50
CA LYS A 6 -13.03 -20.33 -8.94
C LYS A 6 -11.63 -20.56 -9.52
N ASN A 7 -11.57 -20.78 -10.81
CA ASN A 7 -10.29 -21.06 -11.50
C ASN A 7 -9.46 -19.80 -11.78
N GLU A 8 -10.04 -18.61 -11.64
CA GLU A 8 -9.34 -17.33 -11.78
C GLU A 8 -9.49 -16.50 -10.51
N ILE A 9 -8.36 -16.01 -10.00
CA ILE A 9 -8.28 -15.21 -8.79
C ILE A 9 -7.57 -13.92 -9.13
N GLU A 10 -8.23 -12.82 -8.85
CA GLU A 10 -7.69 -11.47 -8.96
C GLU A 10 -7.38 -10.91 -7.58
N ILE A 11 -6.15 -10.45 -7.39
CA ILE A 11 -5.70 -9.83 -6.14
C ILE A 11 -5.38 -8.38 -6.38
N GLY A 12 -6.02 -7.49 -5.61
CA GLY A 12 -5.67 -6.09 -5.50
C GLY A 12 -4.96 -5.81 -4.18
N VAL A 13 -4.01 -4.91 -4.17
CA VAL A 13 -3.24 -4.55 -2.97
C VAL A 13 -3.25 -3.04 -2.77
N VAL A 14 -3.51 -2.61 -1.54
CA VAL A 14 -3.45 -1.21 -1.13
C VAL A 14 -2.39 -1.05 -0.05
N LEU A 15 -1.43 -0.16 -0.30
CA LEU A 15 -0.29 0.12 0.56
C LEU A 15 -0.37 1.54 1.10
N GLN A 16 -0.35 1.67 2.43
CA GLN A 16 -0.48 2.96 3.10
C GLN A 16 0.85 3.72 3.15
N GLY A 17 0.76 5.04 3.27
CA GLY A 17 1.90 5.86 3.65
C GLY A 17 2.22 5.71 5.14
N GLY A 18 3.51 5.78 5.50
CA GLY A 18 3.92 5.61 6.89
C GLY A 18 5.43 5.69 7.14
N GLY A 19 6.20 6.23 6.20
CA GLY A 19 7.66 6.35 6.35
C GLY A 19 8.33 5.01 6.64
N ALA A 20 9.12 4.93 7.70
CA ALA A 20 9.83 3.70 8.08
C ALA A 20 8.92 2.53 8.48
N LEU A 21 7.62 2.78 8.75
CA LEU A 21 6.63 1.71 8.96
C LEU A 21 6.38 0.89 7.69
N GLY A 22 6.66 1.43 6.51
CA GLY A 22 6.61 0.67 5.26
C GLY A 22 7.46 -0.60 5.23
N ALA A 23 8.36 -0.79 6.20
CA ALA A 23 9.07 -2.05 6.40
C ALA A 23 8.14 -3.21 6.84
N TYR A 24 7.02 -2.91 7.52
CA TYR A 24 5.96 -3.91 7.75
C TYR A 24 5.34 -4.36 6.44
N GLU A 25 4.99 -3.39 5.56
CA GLU A 25 4.48 -3.71 4.22
C GLU A 25 5.48 -4.52 3.40
N PHE A 26 6.76 -4.18 3.48
CA PHE A 26 7.80 -4.94 2.81
C PHE A 26 7.73 -6.43 3.21
N GLY A 27 7.69 -6.74 4.50
CA GLY A 27 7.53 -8.13 4.97
C GLY A 27 6.20 -8.75 4.52
N ALA A 28 5.11 -8.01 4.63
CA ALA A 28 3.77 -8.47 4.27
C ALA A 28 3.63 -8.75 2.76
N ILE A 29 4.24 -7.92 1.91
CA ILE A 29 4.26 -8.14 0.45
C ILE A 29 5.06 -9.40 0.12
N ILE A 30 6.19 -9.64 0.77
CA ILE A 30 6.96 -10.88 0.56
C ILE A 30 6.09 -12.09 0.87
N ALA A 31 5.39 -12.11 2.01
CA ALA A 31 4.49 -13.18 2.40
C ALA A 31 3.34 -13.37 1.39
N LEU A 32 2.70 -12.28 0.96
CA LEU A 32 1.64 -12.32 -0.04
C LEU A 32 2.13 -12.93 -1.37
N LEU A 33 3.27 -12.49 -1.89
CA LEU A 33 3.82 -12.99 -3.15
C LEU A 33 4.20 -14.48 -3.06
N GLU A 34 4.68 -14.96 -1.90
CA GLU A 34 4.96 -16.37 -1.66
C GLU A 34 3.66 -17.20 -1.60
N LEU A 35 2.63 -16.70 -0.93
CA LEU A 35 1.33 -17.36 -0.89
C LEU A 35 0.63 -17.35 -2.26
N MET A 36 0.80 -16.29 -3.05
CA MET A 36 0.32 -16.27 -4.44
C MET A 36 1.01 -17.35 -5.29
N ASP A 37 2.33 -17.55 -5.12
CA ASP A 37 3.04 -18.64 -5.79
C ASP A 37 2.50 -20.02 -5.36
N ALA A 38 2.13 -20.19 -4.09
CA ALA A 38 1.59 -21.45 -3.57
C ALA A 38 0.19 -21.79 -4.09
N ILE A 39 -0.64 -20.78 -4.36
CA ILE A 39 -2.01 -21.00 -4.88
C ILE A 39 -2.11 -20.96 -6.41
N ASP A 40 -1.06 -20.52 -7.13
CA ASP A 40 -0.99 -20.45 -8.59
C ASP A 40 -0.56 -21.82 -9.15
N VAL A 41 -1.51 -22.74 -9.24
CA VAL A 41 -1.30 -24.14 -9.61
C VAL A 41 -1.95 -24.46 -10.95
N PRO A 42 -1.57 -25.56 -11.64
CA PRO A 42 -2.20 -25.95 -12.89
C PRO A 42 -3.74 -25.99 -12.78
N GLY A 43 -4.42 -25.25 -13.65
CA GLY A 43 -5.88 -25.10 -13.67
C GLY A 43 -6.41 -23.93 -12.84
N ARG A 44 -5.55 -23.22 -12.10
CA ARG A 44 -5.91 -22.00 -11.37
C ARG A 44 -4.96 -20.87 -11.73
N LYS A 45 -5.47 -19.75 -12.21
CA LYS A 45 -4.70 -18.56 -12.54
C LYS A 45 -4.82 -17.52 -11.43
N VAL A 46 -3.70 -17.06 -10.90
CA VAL A 46 -3.64 -16.02 -9.86
C VAL A 46 -2.96 -14.77 -10.41
N SER A 47 -3.71 -13.70 -10.48
CA SER A 47 -3.27 -12.43 -11.07
C SER A 47 -3.22 -11.31 -10.02
N LEU A 48 -2.10 -10.59 -9.97
CA LEU A 48 -2.02 -9.32 -9.26
C LEU A 48 -2.54 -8.24 -10.22
N VAL A 49 -3.79 -7.78 -10.00
CA VAL A 49 -4.46 -6.88 -10.95
C VAL A 49 -4.25 -5.40 -10.63
N ALA A 50 -4.03 -5.08 -9.36
CA ALA A 50 -3.75 -3.72 -8.92
C ALA A 50 -2.76 -3.69 -7.76
N VAL A 51 -1.89 -2.70 -7.75
CA VAL A 51 -1.16 -2.26 -6.56
C VAL A 51 -1.25 -0.75 -6.48
N THR A 52 -1.96 -0.27 -5.48
CA THR A 52 -2.09 1.17 -5.21
C THR A 52 -1.27 1.53 -3.98
N GLY A 53 -0.70 2.71 -3.97
CA GLY A 53 0.15 3.09 -2.83
C GLY A 53 0.25 4.59 -2.63
N VAL A 54 0.58 4.95 -1.38
CA VAL A 54 0.79 6.34 -0.96
C VAL A 54 2.14 6.42 -0.24
N SER A 55 2.92 7.48 -0.49
CA SER A 55 4.19 7.72 0.21
C SER A 55 5.13 6.51 0.11
N ILE A 56 5.58 5.95 1.22
CA ILE A 56 6.41 4.74 1.25
C ILE A 56 5.70 3.54 0.61
N GLY A 57 4.36 3.45 0.74
CA GLY A 57 3.57 2.44 0.06
C GLY A 57 3.62 2.57 -1.45
N ALA A 58 3.68 3.79 -2.01
CA ALA A 58 3.89 4.02 -3.44
C ALA A 58 5.28 3.54 -3.91
N ILE A 59 6.30 3.70 -3.07
CA ILE A 59 7.67 3.22 -3.34
C ILE A 59 7.68 1.69 -3.36
N ASN A 60 7.07 1.03 -2.36
CA ASN A 60 6.90 -0.42 -2.33
C ASN A 60 6.11 -0.93 -3.55
N ALA A 61 4.98 -0.28 -3.88
CA ALA A 61 4.15 -0.61 -5.04
C ALA A 61 4.92 -0.51 -6.35
N ALA A 62 5.72 0.55 -6.54
CA ALA A 62 6.51 0.75 -7.76
C ALA A 62 7.55 -0.37 -7.96
N CYS A 63 8.19 -0.85 -6.88
CA CYS A 63 9.10 -1.98 -6.94
C CYS A 63 8.40 -3.29 -7.35
N VAL A 64 7.15 -3.49 -6.88
CA VAL A 64 6.37 -4.69 -7.21
C VAL A 64 5.91 -4.66 -8.66
N VAL A 65 5.30 -3.56 -9.10
CA VAL A 65 4.71 -3.46 -10.44
C VAL A 65 5.77 -3.31 -11.53
N GLY A 66 6.91 -2.69 -11.22
CA GLY A 66 8.07 -2.60 -12.12
C GLY A 66 8.91 -3.86 -12.20
N ALA A 67 8.54 -4.94 -11.51
CA ALA A 67 9.26 -6.21 -11.55
C ALA A 67 8.77 -7.10 -12.71
N LYS A 68 9.65 -7.97 -13.19
CA LYS A 68 9.36 -8.93 -14.28
C LYS A 68 8.43 -10.05 -13.82
N ASP A 69 8.56 -10.47 -12.59
CA ASP A 69 7.81 -11.54 -11.95
C ASP A 69 7.85 -11.37 -10.41
N ARG A 70 7.13 -12.25 -9.69
CA ARG A 70 7.05 -12.21 -8.22
C ARG A 70 8.42 -12.42 -7.55
N THR A 71 9.32 -13.20 -8.15
CA THR A 71 10.68 -13.41 -7.64
C THR A 71 11.54 -12.17 -7.78
N ASP A 72 11.47 -11.48 -8.93
CA ASP A 72 12.14 -10.20 -9.14
C ASP A 72 11.57 -9.11 -8.22
N ALA A 73 10.26 -9.08 -7.98
CA ALA A 73 9.64 -8.16 -7.02
C ALA A 73 10.21 -8.33 -5.60
N ARG A 74 10.28 -9.57 -5.11
CA ARG A 74 10.90 -9.88 -3.80
C ARG A 74 12.37 -9.44 -3.74
N ARG A 75 13.13 -9.66 -4.80
CA ARG A 75 14.53 -9.26 -4.89
C ARG A 75 14.69 -7.72 -4.86
N ARG A 76 13.89 -7.00 -5.66
CA ARG A 76 13.92 -5.53 -5.75
C ARG A 76 13.54 -4.88 -4.42
N LEU A 77 12.50 -5.36 -3.76
CA LEU A 77 12.10 -4.87 -2.44
C LEU A 77 13.21 -5.06 -1.39
N ARG A 78 13.85 -6.24 -1.36
CA ARG A 78 14.99 -6.47 -0.45
C ARG A 78 16.13 -5.50 -0.73
N ALA A 79 16.47 -5.29 -1.99
CA ALA A 79 17.55 -4.36 -2.38
C ALA A 79 17.22 -2.90 -2.04
N LEU A 80 15.97 -2.47 -2.27
CA LEU A 80 15.48 -1.15 -1.87
C LEU A 80 15.61 -0.93 -0.37
N TRP A 81 15.06 -1.83 0.43
CA TRP A 81 15.06 -1.68 1.89
C TRP A 81 16.46 -1.80 2.49
N THR A 82 17.36 -2.55 1.86
CA THR A 82 18.79 -2.54 2.23
C THR A 82 19.40 -1.15 2.03
N GLU A 83 19.08 -0.45 0.94
CA GLU A 83 19.59 0.90 0.66
C GLU A 83 18.96 1.97 1.57
N LEU A 84 17.71 1.79 1.97
CA LEU A 84 17.01 2.70 2.88
C LEU A 84 17.38 2.46 4.35
N THR A 85 18.08 1.38 4.67
CA THR A 85 18.44 1.02 6.04
C THR A 85 19.67 1.81 6.49
N LEU A 86 19.55 2.44 7.65
CA LEU A 86 20.68 3.14 8.28
C LEU A 86 21.40 2.19 9.23
N GLU A 87 22.60 1.78 8.84
CA GLU A 87 23.47 0.96 9.68
C GLU A 87 24.34 1.84 10.59
N THR A 88 24.42 1.48 11.87
CA THR A 88 25.30 2.11 12.83
C THR A 88 26.14 1.04 13.52
N PRO A 89 27.37 1.39 13.96
CA PRO A 89 28.18 0.47 14.73
C PRO A 89 27.44 -0.01 15.99
N SER A 90 27.50 -1.29 16.29
CA SER A 90 26.80 -1.92 17.42
C SER A 90 27.26 -1.43 18.81
N TYR A 91 28.42 -0.78 18.89
CA TYR A 91 28.96 -0.20 20.13
C TYR A 91 28.48 1.23 20.42
N TRP A 92 27.65 1.81 19.54
CA TRP A 92 27.04 3.12 19.77
C TRP A 92 25.86 2.99 20.76
N TRP A 93 25.35 4.13 21.26
CA TRP A 93 24.23 4.14 22.20
C TRP A 93 22.94 3.62 21.57
N ALA A 94 22.07 3.07 22.41
CA ALA A 94 20.76 2.61 21.98
C ALA A 94 19.97 3.78 21.35
N GLY A 95 19.44 3.58 20.13
CA GLY A 95 18.73 4.63 19.38
C GLY A 95 19.64 5.54 18.53
N ALA A 96 20.96 5.31 18.50
CA ALA A 96 21.88 6.11 17.66
C ALA A 96 21.42 6.22 16.20
N SER A 97 20.97 5.14 15.60
CA SER A 97 20.49 5.15 14.21
C SER A 97 19.24 6.03 14.03
N ARG A 98 18.30 5.99 14.99
CA ARG A 98 17.11 6.85 14.98
C ARG A 98 17.50 8.34 15.09
N ASP A 99 18.43 8.65 16.01
CA ASP A 99 18.89 10.02 16.21
C ASP A 99 19.66 10.52 14.98
N LEU A 100 20.45 9.65 14.35
CA LEU A 100 21.15 9.97 13.10
C LEU A 100 20.24 10.13 11.89
N ALA A 101 19.08 9.48 11.87
CA ALA A 101 18.08 9.68 10.81
C ALA A 101 17.59 11.15 10.74
N LEU A 102 17.72 11.93 11.83
CA LEU A 102 17.50 13.39 11.79
C LEU A 102 18.53 14.11 10.93
N LEU A 103 19.72 13.52 10.75
CA LEU A 103 20.79 14.02 9.88
C LEU A 103 20.73 13.46 8.47
N GLY A 104 19.66 12.68 8.15
CA GLY A 104 19.40 12.12 6.84
C GLY A 104 19.49 10.59 6.79
N VAL A 105 18.84 10.04 5.77
CA VAL A 105 18.93 8.63 5.36
C VAL A 105 19.49 8.62 3.95
N PRO A 106 20.72 8.09 3.71
CA PRO A 106 21.48 8.33 2.48
C PRO A 106 20.73 8.06 1.18
N GLY A 107 19.96 6.99 1.11
CA GLY A 107 19.16 6.64 -0.07
C GLY A 107 17.79 7.33 -0.14
N PHE A 108 17.44 8.16 0.84
CA PHE A 108 16.13 8.75 0.95
C PHE A 108 16.15 10.28 0.97
N TYR A 109 16.76 10.88 2.01
CA TYR A 109 16.79 12.33 2.20
C TYR A 109 18.05 12.79 2.92
N THR A 110 18.41 14.07 2.71
CA THR A 110 19.50 14.75 3.40
C THR A 110 19.04 16.07 4.00
N PRO A 111 19.66 16.56 5.08
CA PRO A 111 19.32 17.88 5.61
C PRO A 111 19.63 18.98 4.59
N ARG A 112 18.87 20.04 4.62
CA ARG A 112 19.21 21.26 3.87
C ARG A 112 20.54 21.84 4.36
N ARG A 113 21.29 22.41 3.42
CA ARG A 113 22.63 22.99 3.69
C ARG A 113 22.65 24.50 3.69
N ASP A 114 21.60 25.15 3.20
CA ASP A 114 21.44 26.60 3.07
C ASP A 114 20.94 27.25 4.36
N VAL A 115 21.64 27.00 5.49
CA VAL A 115 21.28 27.49 6.84
C VAL A 115 21.17 29.01 6.94
N TRP A 116 21.86 29.74 6.05
CA TRP A 116 21.76 31.21 5.97
C TRP A 116 20.41 31.70 5.44
N ASN A 117 19.59 30.81 4.84
CA ASN A 117 18.29 31.11 4.23
C ASN A 117 17.12 30.50 5.01
N VAL A 118 17.32 30.15 6.27
CA VAL A 118 16.36 29.41 7.11
C VAL A 118 14.97 30.06 7.18
N PHE A 119 14.88 31.38 7.12
CA PHE A 119 13.62 32.12 7.15
C PHE A 119 12.74 31.94 5.89
N ASN A 120 13.34 31.45 4.80
CA ASN A 120 12.62 31.14 3.55
C ASN A 120 12.46 29.64 3.32
N TRP A 121 12.79 28.81 4.31
CA TRP A 121 12.62 27.37 4.18
C TRP A 121 11.14 27.00 4.17
N THR A 122 10.77 26.15 3.22
CA THR A 122 9.44 25.49 3.15
C THR A 122 9.49 24.01 3.55
N ASN A 123 10.71 23.49 3.82
CA ASN A 123 10.98 22.09 4.16
C ASN A 123 12.31 21.97 4.89
N TYR A 124 12.48 20.87 5.64
CA TYR A 124 13.71 20.63 6.41
C TYR A 124 14.75 19.80 5.65
N TYR A 125 14.32 18.93 4.74
CA TYR A 125 15.15 17.95 4.06
C TYR A 125 15.05 18.09 2.55
N ASP A 126 16.10 17.66 1.85
CA ASP A 126 16.13 17.46 0.42
C ASP A 126 15.93 15.98 0.09
N THR A 127 15.06 15.68 -0.86
CA THR A 127 14.67 14.31 -1.28
C THR A 127 15.27 13.91 -2.63
N GLU A 128 16.21 14.66 -3.19
CA GLU A 128 16.91 14.31 -4.43
C GLU A 128 17.56 12.90 -4.38
N PRO A 129 18.14 12.44 -3.23
CA PRO A 129 18.67 11.09 -3.13
C PRO A 129 17.66 10.00 -3.47
N MET A 130 16.37 10.16 -3.11
CA MET A 130 15.31 9.20 -3.42
C MET A 130 15.09 9.03 -4.93
N LEU A 131 15.27 10.07 -5.74
CA LEU A 131 15.16 9.93 -7.20
C LEU A 131 16.23 8.97 -7.76
N GLY A 132 17.43 8.99 -7.19
CA GLY A 132 18.50 8.03 -7.51
C GLY A 132 18.12 6.61 -7.13
N THR A 133 17.64 6.44 -5.90
CA THR A 133 17.19 5.14 -5.37
C THR A 133 16.02 4.56 -6.18
N LEU A 134 15.03 5.37 -6.53
CA LEU A 134 13.91 4.94 -7.37
C LEU A 134 14.39 4.49 -8.75
N LYS A 135 15.27 5.25 -9.42
CA LYS A 135 15.82 4.87 -10.73
C LYS A 135 16.64 3.58 -10.68
N LYS A 136 17.26 3.27 -9.54
CA LYS A 136 18.07 2.07 -9.36
C LYS A 136 17.24 0.82 -9.12
N HIS A 137 16.15 0.93 -8.35
CA HIS A 137 15.38 -0.23 -7.90
C HIS A 137 14.07 -0.45 -8.64
N VAL A 138 13.51 0.56 -9.31
CA VAL A 138 12.28 0.48 -10.08
C VAL A 138 12.60 0.51 -11.58
N ASP A 139 12.08 -0.45 -12.30
CA ASP A 139 12.07 -0.47 -13.77
C ASP A 139 10.78 0.23 -14.24
N PHE A 140 10.89 1.52 -14.55
CA PHE A 140 9.74 2.33 -14.94
C PHE A 140 9.19 1.96 -16.32
N ASP A 141 10.01 1.42 -17.23
CA ASP A 141 9.54 0.94 -18.53
C ASP A 141 8.67 -0.30 -18.34
N SER A 142 9.13 -1.26 -17.53
CA SER A 142 8.35 -2.43 -17.14
C SER A 142 7.08 -2.06 -16.39
N LEU A 143 7.13 -1.06 -15.47
CA LEU A 143 5.97 -0.56 -14.74
C LEU A 143 4.91 0.01 -15.69
N ASN A 144 5.30 0.84 -16.65
CA ASN A 144 4.39 1.47 -17.60
C ASN A 144 3.81 0.49 -18.63
N ALA A 145 4.50 -0.63 -18.87
CA ALA A 145 4.05 -1.72 -19.73
C ALA A 145 3.31 -2.83 -18.97
N SER A 146 3.27 -2.77 -17.63
CA SER A 146 2.68 -3.81 -16.78
C SER A 146 1.17 -3.95 -17.02
N LYS A 147 0.68 -5.19 -16.95
CA LYS A 147 -0.77 -5.47 -16.92
C LYS A 147 -1.39 -5.20 -15.54
N THR A 148 -0.57 -5.15 -14.48
CA THR A 148 -1.01 -4.76 -13.14
C THR A 148 -1.23 -3.25 -13.11
N ALA A 149 -2.41 -2.82 -12.70
CA ALA A 149 -2.70 -1.41 -12.52
C ALA A 149 -1.85 -0.86 -11.35
N PHE A 150 -1.10 0.19 -11.65
CA PHE A 150 -0.37 0.97 -10.67
C PHE A 150 -1.03 2.32 -10.53
N VAL A 151 -1.39 2.67 -9.29
CA VAL A 151 -1.93 3.99 -8.98
C VAL A 151 -1.17 4.59 -7.80
N VAL A 152 -0.67 5.78 -8.01
CA VAL A 152 -0.03 6.58 -6.96
C VAL A 152 -0.73 7.91 -6.84
N THR A 153 -0.96 8.35 -5.61
CA THR A 153 -1.68 9.58 -5.31
C THR A 153 -0.76 10.66 -4.76
N ALA A 154 -1.04 11.91 -5.10
CA ALA A 154 -0.38 13.09 -4.56
C ALA A 154 -1.40 14.24 -4.46
N VAL A 155 -1.11 15.26 -3.66
CA VAL A 155 -2.00 16.42 -3.49
C VAL A 155 -1.42 17.62 -4.23
N ASP A 156 -2.18 18.22 -5.13
CA ASP A 156 -1.85 19.53 -5.71
C ASP A 156 -1.86 20.59 -4.59
N VAL A 157 -0.71 21.21 -4.37
CA VAL A 157 -0.52 22.18 -3.28
C VAL A 157 -1.42 23.40 -3.43
N ALA A 158 -1.68 23.81 -4.66
CA ALA A 158 -2.44 25.04 -4.94
C ALA A 158 -3.95 24.84 -4.83
N SER A 159 -4.48 23.73 -5.37
CA SER A 159 -5.92 23.45 -5.36
C SER A 159 -6.37 22.62 -4.15
N GLY A 160 -5.48 21.86 -3.52
CA GLY A 160 -5.81 20.87 -2.50
C GLY A 160 -6.46 19.60 -3.07
N GLU A 161 -6.56 19.46 -4.39
CA GLU A 161 -7.15 18.31 -5.03
C GLU A 161 -6.20 17.09 -5.04
N LEU A 162 -6.78 15.89 -4.89
CA LEU A 162 -6.05 14.65 -4.97
C LEU A 162 -5.80 14.27 -6.44
N ALA A 163 -4.56 14.36 -6.88
CA ALA A 163 -4.11 13.86 -8.17
C ALA A 163 -3.83 12.35 -8.10
N ARG A 164 -4.20 11.65 -9.16
CA ARG A 164 -3.96 10.21 -9.34
C ARG A 164 -3.13 9.98 -10.58
N PHE A 165 -1.94 9.42 -10.42
CA PHE A 165 -1.08 9.03 -11.54
C PHE A 165 -1.23 7.52 -11.77
N ARG A 166 -1.68 7.13 -12.98
CA ARG A 166 -2.03 5.74 -13.33
C ARG A 166 -1.26 5.28 -14.56
N ASN A 167 -0.72 4.08 -14.55
CA ASN A 167 -0.10 3.46 -15.73
C ASN A 167 -1.12 2.89 -16.74
N HIS A 168 -2.40 2.89 -16.41
CA HIS A 168 -3.51 2.49 -17.27
C HIS A 168 -4.48 3.64 -17.51
N PRO A 169 -5.15 3.71 -18.70
CA PRO A 169 -6.20 4.67 -18.90
C PRO A 169 -7.39 4.38 -17.96
N HIS A 170 -8.06 5.43 -17.50
CA HIS A 170 -9.20 5.33 -16.62
C HIS A 170 -10.35 6.21 -17.09
N LYS A 171 -11.53 5.61 -17.35
CA LYS A 171 -12.70 6.32 -17.89
C LYS A 171 -12.32 7.11 -19.15
N LYS A 172 -12.33 8.44 -19.09
CA LYS A 172 -11.95 9.35 -20.20
C LYS A 172 -10.52 9.89 -20.06
N GLU A 173 -9.80 9.52 -18.98
CA GLU A 173 -8.45 10.00 -18.73
C GLU A 173 -7.43 9.06 -19.41
N ALA A 174 -6.44 9.66 -20.07
CA ALA A 174 -5.31 8.92 -20.60
C ALA A 174 -4.42 8.39 -19.45
N LYS A 175 -3.66 7.32 -19.72
CA LYS A 175 -2.64 6.85 -18.77
C LYS A 175 -1.58 7.93 -18.55
N THR A 176 -0.97 7.93 -17.37
CA THR A 176 0.23 8.70 -17.09
C THR A 176 1.45 7.87 -17.42
N GLU A 177 2.44 8.45 -18.09
CA GLU A 177 3.77 7.86 -18.18
C GLU A 177 4.46 8.05 -16.83
N ILE A 178 4.41 7.01 -16.00
CA ILE A 178 4.91 7.05 -14.63
C ILE A 178 6.44 7.14 -14.65
N GLY A 179 6.98 8.10 -13.91
CA GLY A 179 8.42 8.23 -13.69
C GLY A 179 8.73 8.47 -12.21
N PRO A 180 10.02 8.53 -11.83
CA PRO A 180 10.44 8.66 -10.44
C PRO A 180 9.82 9.83 -9.70
N ARG A 181 9.55 10.95 -10.39
CA ARG A 181 8.94 12.14 -9.77
C ARG A 181 7.49 11.93 -9.35
N HIS A 182 6.73 11.07 -10.04
CA HIS A 182 5.36 10.76 -9.65
C HIS A 182 5.33 9.98 -8.32
N VAL A 183 6.25 9.02 -8.17
CA VAL A 183 6.39 8.26 -6.91
C VAL A 183 6.93 9.15 -5.80
N LEU A 184 7.93 10.02 -6.09
CA LEU A 184 8.46 10.97 -5.12
C LEU A 184 7.42 11.97 -4.64
N ALA A 185 6.56 12.47 -5.54
CA ALA A 185 5.48 13.41 -5.19
C ALA A 185 4.55 12.84 -4.12
N SER A 186 4.23 11.54 -4.23
CA SER A 186 3.44 10.83 -3.23
C SER A 186 4.10 10.75 -1.86
N GLY A 187 5.42 10.87 -1.76
CA GLY A 187 6.18 10.86 -0.51
C GLY A 187 6.65 12.25 -0.04
N SER A 188 6.20 13.32 -0.68
CA SER A 188 6.60 14.70 -0.38
C SER A 188 5.83 15.29 0.81
N LEU A 189 6.00 14.70 2.00
CA LEU A 189 5.24 15.07 3.21
C LEU A 189 5.78 16.37 3.85
N PRO A 190 4.99 17.48 3.86
CA PRO A 190 5.37 18.71 4.51
C PRO A 190 5.28 18.60 6.06
N PRO A 191 6.02 19.41 6.83
CA PRO A 191 7.09 20.28 6.41
C PRO A 191 8.46 19.59 6.26
N GLY A 192 8.50 18.26 6.38
CA GLY A 192 9.72 17.48 6.27
C GLY A 192 10.36 17.63 4.90
N PHE A 193 9.59 17.37 3.86
CA PHE A 193 10.04 17.27 2.47
C PHE A 193 9.48 18.39 1.58
N PRO A 194 10.25 18.79 0.53
CA PRO A 194 9.79 19.79 -0.42
C PRO A 194 8.62 19.27 -1.26
N ALA A 195 7.81 20.19 -1.78
CA ALA A 195 6.87 19.83 -2.84
C ALA A 195 7.63 19.36 -4.09
N THR A 196 7.14 18.30 -4.72
CA THR A 196 7.71 17.79 -5.98
C THR A 196 7.04 18.42 -7.18
N PRO A 197 7.77 19.14 -8.06
CA PRO A 197 7.18 19.71 -9.27
C PRO A 197 7.06 18.66 -10.37
N ILE A 198 5.86 18.61 -10.99
CA ILE A 198 5.55 17.79 -12.17
C ILE A 198 4.76 18.67 -13.12
N ASN A 199 5.26 18.90 -14.34
CA ASN A 199 4.60 19.71 -15.39
C ASN A 199 4.13 21.09 -14.91
N GLY A 200 4.89 21.75 -14.03
CA GLY A 200 4.59 23.09 -13.50
C GLY A 200 3.62 23.10 -12.31
N ILE A 201 3.09 21.96 -11.88
CA ILE A 201 2.27 21.82 -10.68
C ILE A 201 3.12 21.26 -9.56
N ASN A 202 2.97 21.79 -8.34
CA ASN A 202 3.68 21.33 -7.15
C ASN A 202 2.82 20.37 -6.34
N PHE A 203 3.35 19.22 -6.00
CA PHE A 203 2.63 18.17 -5.29
C PHE A 203 3.23 17.88 -3.92
N TRP A 204 2.37 17.66 -2.94
CA TRP A 204 2.67 17.06 -1.66
C TRP A 204 2.18 15.62 -1.57
N ASP A 205 2.55 14.95 -0.47
CA ASP A 205 2.18 13.57 -0.16
C ASP A 205 0.66 13.36 -0.21
N GLY A 206 0.26 12.29 -0.92
CA GLY A 206 -1.15 11.92 -1.07
C GLY A 206 -1.84 11.58 0.24
N GLY A 207 -1.08 11.10 1.22
CA GLY A 207 -1.59 10.72 2.54
C GLY A 207 -2.21 11.87 3.34
N ILE A 208 -1.93 13.12 2.98
CA ILE A 208 -2.57 14.30 3.57
C ILE A 208 -4.09 14.28 3.36
N VAL A 209 -4.54 13.79 2.21
CA VAL A 209 -5.96 13.73 1.82
C VAL A 209 -6.50 12.30 1.87
N ASP A 210 -5.78 11.34 1.31
CA ASP A 210 -6.18 9.94 1.25
C ASP A 210 -4.97 9.00 1.38
N ASN A 211 -4.84 8.39 2.57
CA ASN A 211 -3.76 7.45 2.85
C ASN A 211 -4.10 6.00 2.48
N THR A 212 -5.31 5.73 1.95
CA THR A 212 -5.77 4.38 1.61
C THR A 212 -6.59 4.42 0.32
N PRO A 213 -5.96 4.51 -0.87
CA PRO A 213 -6.66 4.66 -2.15
C PRO A 213 -7.35 3.36 -2.58
N LEU A 214 -8.37 2.96 -1.83
CA LEU A 214 -9.09 1.70 -1.95
C LEU A 214 -9.89 1.61 -3.26
N GLY A 215 -10.61 2.68 -3.59
CA GLY A 215 -11.43 2.75 -4.80
C GLY A 215 -10.63 2.51 -6.07
N ASP A 216 -9.41 3.04 -6.12
CA ASP A 216 -8.52 2.89 -7.27
C ASP A 216 -8.09 1.41 -7.48
N ALA A 217 -7.93 0.64 -6.40
CA ALA A 217 -7.63 -0.80 -6.48
C ALA A 217 -8.85 -1.62 -6.91
N ILE A 218 -10.05 -1.29 -6.40
CA ILE A 218 -11.30 -1.98 -6.74
C ILE A 218 -11.64 -1.79 -8.22
N GLU A 219 -11.42 -0.60 -8.77
CA GLU A 219 -11.72 -0.30 -10.17
C GLU A 219 -10.88 -1.10 -11.18
N ALA A 220 -9.77 -1.70 -10.74
CA ALA A 220 -8.92 -2.54 -11.59
C ALA A 220 -9.40 -4.00 -11.71
N PHE A 221 -10.33 -4.44 -10.86
CA PHE A 221 -10.90 -5.78 -10.96
C PHE A 221 -11.76 -5.94 -12.22
N SER A 222 -11.78 -7.15 -12.77
CA SER A 222 -12.66 -7.48 -13.89
C SER A 222 -14.12 -7.51 -13.46
N GLY A 223 -15.04 -7.20 -14.38
CA GLY A 223 -16.47 -7.35 -14.16
C GLY A 223 -17.00 -8.79 -14.33
N SER A 224 -16.15 -9.76 -14.70
CA SER A 224 -16.54 -11.15 -14.94
C SER A 224 -17.11 -11.82 -13.68
N GLY A 225 -18.24 -12.52 -13.80
CA GLY A 225 -18.84 -13.29 -12.71
C GLY A 225 -18.08 -14.55 -12.30
N ASP A 226 -17.10 -14.98 -13.12
CA ASP A 226 -16.36 -16.25 -12.91
C ASP A 226 -14.95 -16.04 -12.33
N VAL A 227 -14.77 -14.97 -11.57
CA VAL A 227 -13.50 -14.59 -10.95
C VAL A 227 -13.70 -14.34 -9.46
N ASP A 228 -12.82 -14.89 -8.64
CA ASP A 228 -12.73 -14.51 -7.23
C ASP A 228 -11.83 -13.28 -7.06
N ARG A 229 -12.31 -12.27 -6.35
CA ARG A 229 -11.62 -11.01 -6.14
C ARG A 229 -11.24 -10.85 -4.69
N ILE A 230 -9.95 -10.66 -4.43
CA ILE A 230 -9.40 -10.49 -3.10
C ILE A 230 -8.73 -9.12 -3.02
N LEU A 231 -9.21 -8.26 -2.14
CA LEU A 231 -8.59 -6.97 -1.88
C LEU A 231 -7.85 -6.99 -0.56
N VAL A 232 -6.52 -6.84 -0.63
CA VAL A 232 -5.65 -6.86 0.54
C VAL A 232 -5.21 -5.43 0.85
N VAL A 233 -5.51 -4.96 2.06
CA VAL A 233 -5.05 -3.67 2.57
C VAL A 233 -4.01 -3.90 3.64
N MET A 234 -2.81 -3.36 3.44
CA MET A 234 -1.74 -3.37 4.44
C MET A 234 -1.93 -2.15 5.36
N ASN A 235 -2.46 -2.40 6.57
CA ASN A 235 -2.76 -1.33 7.52
C ASN A 235 -1.59 -1.13 8.49
N LEU A 236 -0.98 0.04 8.43
CA LEU A 236 0.18 0.42 9.24
C LEU A 236 -0.19 1.05 10.59
N PHE A 237 -1.44 1.48 10.76
CA PHE A 237 -1.84 2.32 11.87
C PHE A 237 -2.71 1.59 12.88
N ARG A 238 -2.38 1.73 14.16
CA ARG A 238 -3.11 1.10 15.25
C ARG A 238 -4.51 1.68 15.41
N LYS A 239 -5.49 0.81 15.55
CA LYS A 239 -6.89 1.20 15.85
C LYS A 239 -7.03 1.74 17.27
N SER A 240 -6.32 1.14 18.23
CA SER A 240 -6.36 1.51 19.64
C SER A 240 -4.97 1.68 20.23
N ARG A 241 -4.83 2.62 21.16
CA ARG A 241 -3.58 2.86 21.91
C ARG A 241 -3.95 3.39 23.31
N ALA A 242 -3.04 3.18 24.27
CA ALA A 242 -3.14 3.82 25.58
C ALA A 242 -3.10 5.35 25.43
N LEU A 243 -3.68 6.07 26.40
CA LEU A 243 -3.64 7.54 26.40
C LEU A 243 -2.19 8.04 26.38
N PRO A 244 -1.88 9.02 25.51
CA PRO A 244 -0.56 9.64 25.44
C PRO A 244 -0.14 10.26 26.79
N LYS A 245 1.12 10.08 27.15
CA LYS A 245 1.70 10.57 28.41
C LYS A 245 2.62 11.78 28.23
N ASN A 246 3.00 12.09 27.01
CA ASN A 246 3.89 13.20 26.65
C ASN A 246 3.56 13.73 25.24
N MET A 247 4.13 14.89 24.88
CA MET A 247 3.84 15.57 23.61
C MET A 247 4.28 14.76 22.38
N ILE A 248 5.28 13.93 22.50
CA ILE A 248 5.74 13.08 21.38
C ILE A 248 4.67 12.02 21.10
N GLU A 249 4.19 11.34 22.13
CA GLU A 249 3.09 10.36 22.03
C GLU A 249 1.78 10.99 21.54
N VAL A 250 1.51 12.27 21.91
CA VAL A 250 0.36 13.03 21.38
C VAL A 250 0.49 13.21 19.88
N ASN A 251 1.66 13.63 19.39
CA ASN A 251 1.90 13.81 17.95
C ASN A 251 1.80 12.49 17.21
N ASP A 252 2.43 11.42 17.71
CA ASP A 252 2.32 10.08 17.14
C ASP A 252 0.85 9.64 17.04
N ARG A 253 0.05 9.89 18.10
CA ARG A 253 -1.38 9.54 18.09
C ARG A 253 -2.19 10.37 17.11
N LEU A 254 -1.87 11.65 16.97
CA LEU A 254 -2.51 12.50 15.96
C LEU A 254 -2.24 12.00 14.54
N ASP A 255 -1.02 11.56 14.25
CA ASP A 255 -0.65 11.00 12.96
C ASP A 255 -1.35 9.65 12.73
N GLU A 256 -1.39 8.75 13.72
CA GLU A 256 -2.18 7.51 13.65
C GLU A 256 -3.67 7.78 13.34
N LEU A 257 -4.27 8.79 13.96
CA LEU A 257 -5.67 9.15 13.73
C LEU A 257 -5.90 9.80 12.36
N ARG A 258 -4.97 10.61 11.88
CA ARG A 258 -5.04 11.25 10.56
C ARG A 258 -4.94 10.25 9.42
N TYR A 259 -3.97 9.34 9.53
CA TYR A 259 -3.63 8.45 8.43
C TYR A 259 -4.33 7.08 8.49
N GLY A 260 -4.76 6.63 9.69
CA GLY A 260 -5.38 5.31 9.88
C GLY A 260 -6.91 5.28 9.90
N ASN A 261 -7.58 6.41 10.16
CA ASN A 261 -9.03 6.40 10.47
C ASN A 261 -9.92 6.18 9.23
N ARG A 262 -9.44 6.49 8.03
CA ARG A 262 -10.25 6.41 6.80
C ARG A 262 -10.60 4.97 6.43
N LEU A 263 -9.67 4.04 6.65
CA LEU A 263 -9.88 2.63 6.32
C LEU A 263 -11.15 2.02 6.94
N ARG A 264 -11.52 2.44 8.16
CA ARG A 264 -12.75 1.93 8.81
C ARG A 264 -14.01 2.35 8.06
N GLN A 265 -14.09 3.62 7.64
CA GLN A 265 -15.22 4.13 6.86
C GLN A 265 -15.28 3.49 5.48
N ASP A 266 -14.13 3.34 4.83
CA ASP A 266 -14.05 2.71 3.52
C ASP A 266 -14.48 1.23 3.56
N ARG A 267 -14.19 0.50 4.66
CA ARG A 267 -14.68 -0.86 4.87
C ARG A 267 -16.20 -0.94 5.02
N GLU A 268 -16.79 -0.04 5.81
CA GLU A 268 -18.25 0.03 5.96
C GLU A 268 -18.92 0.31 4.62
N HIS A 269 -18.36 1.22 3.82
CA HIS A 269 -18.85 1.50 2.47
C HIS A 269 -18.67 0.30 1.53
N ALA A 270 -17.51 -0.36 1.54
CA ALA A 270 -17.26 -1.54 0.71
C ALA A 270 -18.21 -2.70 1.06
N HIS A 271 -18.52 -2.90 2.34
CA HIS A 271 -19.50 -3.90 2.76
C HIS A 271 -20.90 -3.58 2.18
N THR A 272 -21.34 -2.33 2.32
CA THR A 272 -22.63 -1.88 1.74
C THR A 272 -22.65 -2.06 0.22
N ILE A 273 -21.54 -1.75 -0.47
CA ILE A 273 -21.42 -1.96 -1.92
C ILE A 273 -21.53 -3.45 -2.27
N ASN A 274 -20.87 -4.34 -1.51
CA ASN A 274 -20.97 -5.79 -1.72
C ASN A 274 -22.42 -6.28 -1.60
N GLU A 275 -23.17 -5.81 -0.58
CA GLU A 275 -24.60 -6.15 -0.40
C GLU A 275 -25.45 -5.65 -1.57
N LEU A 276 -25.20 -4.44 -2.06
CA LEU A 276 -25.89 -3.88 -3.22
C LEU A 276 -25.60 -4.68 -4.50
N VAL A 277 -24.32 -5.04 -4.73
CA VAL A 277 -23.94 -5.86 -5.90
C VAL A 277 -24.58 -7.24 -5.82
N GLN A 278 -24.59 -7.86 -4.65
CA GLN A 278 -25.28 -9.14 -4.46
C GLN A 278 -26.77 -9.04 -4.77
N THR A 279 -27.45 -7.98 -4.31
CA THR A 279 -28.84 -7.72 -4.64
C THR A 279 -29.06 -7.56 -6.16
N ILE A 280 -28.16 -6.89 -6.85
CA ILE A 280 -28.21 -6.75 -8.32
C ILE A 280 -28.07 -8.11 -9.00
N GLU A 281 -27.15 -8.96 -8.54
CA GLU A 281 -26.96 -10.33 -9.07
C GLU A 281 -28.21 -11.20 -8.84
N GLU A 282 -28.80 -11.13 -7.64
CA GLU A 282 -30.03 -11.86 -7.32
C GLU A 282 -31.22 -11.41 -8.17
N LEU A 283 -31.35 -10.09 -8.39
CA LEU A 283 -32.38 -9.56 -9.30
C LEU A 283 -32.15 -9.99 -10.75
N ALA A 284 -30.89 -9.95 -11.22
CA ALA A 284 -30.52 -10.39 -12.55
C ALA A 284 -30.90 -11.87 -12.79
N ALA A 285 -30.73 -12.72 -11.77
CA ALA A 285 -31.02 -14.14 -11.86
C ALA A 285 -32.54 -14.48 -12.05
N VAL A 286 -33.45 -13.57 -11.65
CA VAL A 286 -34.88 -13.75 -11.80
C VAL A 286 -35.46 -13.08 -13.05
N ILE A 287 -34.68 -12.27 -13.75
CA ILE A 287 -35.08 -11.61 -15.00
C ILE A 287 -34.87 -12.57 -16.18
N PRO A 288 -35.85 -12.78 -17.07
CA PRO A 288 -35.67 -13.63 -18.25
C PRO A 288 -34.56 -13.12 -19.16
N ALA A 289 -33.74 -14.04 -19.66
CA ALA A 289 -32.63 -13.69 -20.57
C ALA A 289 -33.16 -12.92 -21.81
N GLY A 290 -32.45 -11.85 -22.17
CA GLY A 290 -32.84 -10.98 -23.29
C GLY A 290 -33.97 -10.01 -23.01
N SER A 291 -34.44 -9.88 -21.77
CA SER A 291 -35.43 -8.90 -21.36
C SER A 291 -34.90 -7.53 -20.99
N LEU A 292 -33.57 -7.44 -20.80
CA LEU A 292 -32.88 -6.19 -20.48
C LEU A 292 -32.30 -5.53 -21.73
N GLU A 293 -32.24 -4.21 -21.71
CA GLU A 293 -31.49 -3.47 -22.70
C GLU A 293 -29.99 -3.83 -22.60
N PRO A 294 -29.29 -4.03 -23.73
CA PRO A 294 -27.87 -4.48 -23.72
C PRO A 294 -26.95 -3.61 -22.89
N GLU A 295 -27.19 -2.31 -22.85
CA GLU A 295 -26.39 -1.36 -22.04
C GLU A 295 -26.60 -1.61 -20.53
N LEU A 296 -27.83 -1.90 -20.11
CA LEU A 296 -28.13 -2.20 -18.70
C LEU A 296 -27.52 -3.53 -18.29
N GLU A 297 -27.62 -4.56 -19.15
CA GLU A 297 -27.00 -5.87 -18.91
C GLU A 297 -25.48 -5.74 -18.76
N ALA A 298 -24.80 -4.99 -19.65
CA ALA A 298 -23.37 -4.69 -19.55
C ALA A 298 -23.00 -3.98 -18.25
N ARG A 299 -23.81 -3.02 -17.80
CA ARG A 299 -23.59 -2.31 -16.53
C ARG A 299 -23.77 -3.22 -15.32
N MET A 300 -24.70 -4.14 -15.35
CA MET A 300 -24.90 -5.11 -14.26
C MET A 300 -23.72 -6.07 -14.15
N VAL A 301 -23.22 -6.56 -15.29
CA VAL A 301 -21.99 -7.38 -15.32
C VAL A 301 -20.80 -6.59 -14.79
N ASP A 302 -20.63 -5.33 -15.22
CA ASP A 302 -19.55 -4.46 -14.78
C ASP A 302 -19.61 -4.15 -13.28
N ALA A 303 -20.80 -4.08 -12.68
CA ALA A 303 -20.97 -3.90 -11.24
C ALA A 303 -20.34 -5.04 -10.42
N GLY A 304 -20.23 -6.25 -10.98
CA GLY A 304 -19.61 -7.40 -10.32
C GLY A 304 -18.16 -7.16 -9.89
N ARG A 305 -17.43 -6.21 -10.52
CA ARG A 305 -16.06 -5.84 -10.11
C ARG A 305 -15.97 -5.31 -8.68
N PHE A 306 -17.04 -4.72 -8.17
CA PHE A 306 -17.09 -4.14 -6.83
C PHE A 306 -17.37 -5.18 -5.74
N LYS A 307 -17.73 -6.42 -6.12
CA LYS A 307 -17.89 -7.52 -5.17
C LYS A 307 -16.55 -8.18 -4.91
N VAL A 308 -15.95 -7.88 -3.77
CA VAL A 308 -14.68 -8.46 -3.33
C VAL A 308 -14.91 -9.46 -2.19
N LEU A 309 -14.11 -10.52 -2.14
CA LEU A 309 -14.16 -11.51 -1.06
C LEU A 309 -13.86 -10.83 0.28
N ASP A 310 -14.67 -11.17 1.29
CA ASP A 310 -14.52 -10.67 2.66
C ASP A 310 -14.40 -9.15 2.78
N ALA A 311 -15.05 -8.44 1.87
CA ALA A 311 -15.13 -7.00 1.79
C ALA A 311 -13.76 -6.28 1.73
N ILE A 312 -12.86 -6.50 2.60
CA ILE A 312 -11.48 -6.01 2.60
C ILE A 312 -10.69 -6.88 3.57
N THR A 313 -9.69 -7.59 3.07
CA THR A 313 -8.75 -8.31 3.91
C THR A 313 -7.73 -7.32 4.47
N ASP A 314 -8.02 -6.84 5.66
CA ASP A 314 -7.14 -5.94 6.40
C ASP A 314 -6.04 -6.76 7.08
N VAL A 315 -4.83 -6.62 6.60
CA VAL A 315 -3.64 -7.08 7.31
C VAL A 315 -3.22 -5.98 8.27
N ASP A 316 -3.85 -5.94 9.44
CA ASP A 316 -3.51 -4.98 10.48
C ASP A 316 -2.18 -5.41 11.14
N LEU A 317 -1.13 -4.73 10.74
CA LEU A 317 0.25 -5.02 11.18
C LEU A 317 0.53 -4.56 12.63
N ALA A 318 -0.49 -4.13 13.33
CA ALA A 318 -0.45 -3.74 14.74
C ALA A 318 -1.60 -4.38 15.56
N ASP A 319 -2.29 -5.39 15.01
CA ASP A 319 -3.38 -6.10 15.69
C ASP A 319 -2.84 -6.94 16.86
N PRO A 320 -3.23 -6.65 18.12
CA PRO A 320 -2.72 -7.36 19.29
C PRO A 320 -3.08 -8.84 19.30
N ASP A 321 -4.27 -9.20 18.83
CA ASP A 321 -4.75 -10.59 18.84
C ASP A 321 -3.99 -11.41 17.79
N LEU A 322 -3.79 -10.82 16.61
CA LEU A 322 -3.01 -11.44 15.55
C LEU A 322 -1.54 -11.56 15.94
N MET A 323 -0.98 -10.57 16.64
CA MET A 323 0.38 -10.64 17.17
C MET A 323 0.54 -11.74 18.23
N ALA A 324 -0.41 -11.87 19.15
CA ALA A 324 -0.39 -12.92 20.16
C ALA A 324 -0.45 -14.31 19.52
N GLU A 325 -1.32 -14.49 18.53
CA GLU A 325 -1.42 -15.75 17.78
C GLU A 325 -0.14 -16.09 17.02
N ALA A 326 0.52 -15.09 16.44
CA ALA A 326 1.80 -15.24 15.75
C ALA A 326 2.98 -15.48 16.71
N GLY A 327 2.74 -15.50 18.03
CA GLY A 327 3.79 -15.63 19.05
C GLY A 327 4.73 -14.42 19.09
N LEU A 328 4.23 -13.25 18.69
CA LEU A 328 5.00 -12.01 18.67
C LEU A 328 4.73 -11.19 19.93
N PRO A 329 5.75 -10.53 20.49
CA PRO A 329 5.55 -9.62 21.61
C PRO A 329 4.69 -8.44 21.13
N LEU A 330 3.76 -8.00 21.98
CA LEU A 330 3.05 -6.72 21.77
C LEU A 330 4.12 -5.63 21.72
N SER A 331 4.53 -5.24 20.51
CA SER A 331 5.54 -4.23 20.35
C SER A 331 4.94 -2.88 20.74
N SER A 332 5.45 -2.27 21.81
CA SER A 332 5.37 -0.84 21.96
C SER A 332 6.24 -0.25 20.84
N GLU A 333 5.65 0.16 19.70
CA GLU A 333 6.39 1.02 18.79
C GLU A 333 6.85 2.24 19.60
N GLU A 334 8.15 2.49 19.57
CA GLU A 334 8.72 3.67 20.22
C GLU A 334 8.22 4.93 19.53
N SER A 335 8.11 6.00 20.30
CA SER A 335 7.80 7.33 19.75
C SER A 335 8.78 7.70 18.63
N GLY A 336 8.25 8.20 17.51
CA GLY A 336 9.01 8.55 16.32
C GLY A 336 9.29 7.37 15.37
N ALA A 337 8.54 6.29 15.47
CA ALA A 337 8.66 5.08 14.63
C ALA A 337 8.67 5.36 13.12
N PHE A 338 7.96 6.39 12.66
CA PHE A 338 7.93 6.84 11.25
C PHE A 338 9.30 7.23 10.68
N ARG A 339 10.26 7.59 11.54
CA ARG A 339 11.59 8.08 11.14
C ARG A 339 12.70 7.09 11.45
N ASP A 340 12.39 5.99 12.08
CA ASP A 340 13.39 5.01 12.50
C ASP A 340 13.71 4.02 11.37
N PHE A 341 14.68 4.39 10.54
CA PHE A 341 15.26 3.56 9.47
C PHE A 341 16.46 2.73 9.95
N SER A 342 16.63 2.48 11.26
CA SER A 342 17.70 1.65 11.77
C SER A 342 17.56 0.19 11.30
N ALA A 343 18.70 -0.49 11.15
CA ALA A 343 18.73 -1.88 10.70
C ALA A 343 17.87 -2.79 11.58
N ASP A 344 17.92 -2.63 12.91
CA ASP A 344 17.14 -3.42 13.84
C ASP A 344 15.64 -3.14 13.74
N ALA A 345 15.23 -1.87 13.58
CA ALA A 345 13.83 -1.51 13.42
C ALA A 345 13.27 -2.02 12.09
N ILE A 346 13.99 -1.82 10.99
CA ILE A 346 13.59 -2.31 9.66
C ILE A 346 13.47 -3.83 9.66
N LYS A 347 14.49 -4.55 10.18
CA LYS A 347 14.44 -6.02 10.27
C LYS A 347 13.26 -6.49 11.12
N ARG A 348 13.09 -5.93 12.32
CA ARG A 348 11.99 -6.30 13.23
C ARG A 348 10.63 -6.09 12.57
N ARG A 349 10.40 -4.94 11.92
CA ARG A 349 9.15 -4.63 11.22
C ARG A 349 8.91 -5.56 10.04
N HIS A 350 9.93 -5.80 9.22
CA HIS A 350 9.84 -6.80 8.15
C HIS A 350 9.40 -8.17 8.68
N ASP A 351 10.06 -8.67 9.74
CA ASP A 351 9.78 -10.01 10.28
C ASP A 351 8.36 -10.09 10.88
N ILE A 352 7.91 -9.03 11.55
CA ILE A 352 6.53 -8.93 12.07
C ILE A 352 5.54 -8.88 10.90
N GLY A 353 5.74 -7.97 9.95
CA GLY A 353 4.86 -7.83 8.79
C GLY A 353 4.73 -9.12 7.99
N TYR A 354 5.85 -9.82 7.77
CA TYR A 354 5.85 -11.12 7.11
C TYR A 354 5.00 -12.15 7.87
N LYS A 355 5.23 -12.33 9.18
CA LYS A 355 4.52 -13.33 9.99
C LYS A 355 3.02 -13.05 10.08
N LEU A 356 2.64 -11.79 10.32
CA LEU A 356 1.22 -11.42 10.45
C LEU A 356 0.48 -11.57 9.13
N ALA A 357 1.07 -11.11 8.03
CA ALA A 357 0.47 -11.26 6.71
C ALA A 357 0.37 -12.72 6.31
N HIS A 358 1.42 -13.51 6.53
CA HIS A 358 1.40 -14.94 6.23
C HIS A 358 0.29 -15.66 7.00
N LEU A 359 0.17 -15.41 8.31
CA LEU A 359 -0.87 -16.01 9.15
C LEU A 359 -2.28 -15.61 8.67
N LYS A 360 -2.51 -14.32 8.47
CA LYS A 360 -3.83 -13.80 8.10
C LYS A 360 -4.27 -14.25 6.71
N LEU A 361 -3.37 -14.16 5.73
CA LEU A 361 -3.66 -14.52 4.35
C LEU A 361 -3.74 -16.04 4.16
N ASN A 362 -2.95 -16.82 4.90
CA ASN A 362 -3.06 -18.27 4.87
C ASN A 362 -4.44 -18.73 5.32
N LYS A 363 -4.92 -18.22 6.46
CA LYS A 363 -6.29 -18.48 6.95
C LYS A 363 -7.36 -18.08 5.96
N LEU A 364 -7.21 -16.91 5.31
CA LEU A 364 -8.12 -16.48 4.28
C LEU A 364 -8.15 -17.47 3.12
N PHE A 365 -6.99 -17.87 2.61
CA PHE A 365 -6.87 -18.78 1.49
C PHE A 365 -7.36 -20.20 1.82
N GLU A 366 -7.15 -20.68 3.05
CA GLU A 366 -7.72 -21.95 3.54
C GLU A 366 -9.27 -21.88 3.62
N ALA A 367 -9.81 -20.79 4.17
CA ALA A 367 -11.27 -20.60 4.29
C ALA A 367 -11.98 -20.59 2.93
N HIS A 368 -11.28 -20.12 1.88
CA HIS A 368 -11.78 -20.11 0.50
C HIS A 368 -11.36 -21.35 -0.32
N GLY A 369 -10.77 -22.37 0.32
CA GLY A 369 -10.37 -23.62 -0.35
C GLY A 369 -9.22 -23.43 -1.37
N LEU A 370 -8.46 -22.38 -1.23
CA LEU A 370 -7.30 -22.08 -2.09
C LEU A 370 -6.04 -22.79 -1.62
N LEU A 371 -5.92 -23.01 -0.32
CA LEU A 371 -4.89 -23.82 0.33
C LEU A 371 -5.54 -24.98 1.09
N PRO A 372 -4.82 -26.10 1.33
CA PRO A 372 -5.29 -27.15 2.20
C PRO A 372 -5.40 -26.62 3.64
N ALA A 373 -6.47 -27.01 4.35
CA ALA A 373 -6.59 -26.70 5.77
C ALA A 373 -5.51 -27.45 6.58
N HIS A 374 -4.84 -26.73 7.48
CA HIS A 374 -3.85 -27.29 8.41
C HIS A 374 -4.47 -27.71 9.73
#